data_08e23f9f476dda9f69b592ddd8de9815
#
_entry.id   08e23f9f476dda9f69b592ddd8de9815
#
_cell.length_a   1.000
_cell.length_b   1.000
_cell.length_c   1.000
_cell.angle_alpha   90.00
_cell.angle_beta   90.00
_cell.angle_gamma   90.00
#
_symmetry.space_group_name_H-M   'P 1'
#
loop_
_entity.id
_entity.type
_entity.pdbx_description
1 polymer ?
#
loop_
_entity_poly.entity_id
_entity_poly.type
_entity_poly.pdbx_seq_one_letter_code
_entity_poly.pdbx_strand_id
1 'polypeptide(L)'
;MSQRYEFLGKSISGPFTIPSGIIATAAPIIQYLFDRVPEIGVMTTKSIGPVPRSGNREPIMTQYAPGCFMNAVGLTNPGAEASLEQLAALRVPDDRFLLTSIFGGSVEEIVAVAQLLAPVSDGLELNLSCPHAKGYGMDMGQDAGLVKEITQAVKAVVNIPVVPKLTPNVPSIGEIARAAVEGGADALCAINTAGPAYYTAYGEPVLTNKLGGMSGRGVLPITLKSIREMREAVDVPIIGCGGVATLDNVKSIRHEGASIIGIGSALTGMNSVEVAEYFSEIQSGLEKDESTAGELIVVDMDFEAYTLVSNEKVCEDISILTFDRKVGVQAGEFVYAWIPGLGEKPFSALTDDPFGLVVIDVGIFTSELLKCEPGTKVYVRGPHGVKVSPPEAAKVVAVAGGTGLAAVYQIARDFGNAEIFLGARTSDRLYFKDECAAIANTHIATDDGSEGFSGVVTVLLDDWLKVKSEDELRELVFYNCGPAPMVHAAIEVQRHYVGDDQIFSAIDYLTKCGVGICGACHSPDGRRMCVDGPFLSASF
;
A
#
# COMPACT_ATOMS: atom_id res chain seq x y z
N MET A 1 -9.63 34.45 -0.16
CA MET A 1 -9.55 33.87 -1.52
C MET A 1 -8.43 32.88 -1.47
N SER A 2 -8.66 31.60 -1.74
CA SER A 2 -7.59 30.58 -1.80
C SER A 2 -6.56 31.01 -2.86
N GLN A 3 -5.29 30.92 -2.54
CA GLN A 3 -4.21 31.20 -3.48
C GLN A 3 -4.36 30.22 -4.66
N ARG A 4 -4.48 30.75 -5.89
CA ARG A 4 -4.52 29.91 -7.09
C ARG A 4 -3.09 29.62 -7.51
N TYR A 5 -2.82 28.32 -7.74
CA TYR A 5 -1.55 27.86 -8.28
C TYR A 5 -1.71 27.58 -9.77
N GLU A 6 -0.63 27.66 -10.52
CA GLU A 6 -0.60 27.33 -11.95
C GLU A 6 0.49 26.31 -12.23
N PHE A 7 0.19 25.33 -13.06
CA PHE A 7 1.16 24.35 -13.54
C PHE A 7 0.89 24.00 -15.00
N LEU A 8 1.87 24.22 -15.86
CA LEU A 8 1.85 23.87 -17.30
C LEU A 8 0.56 24.38 -18.02
N GLY A 9 0.14 25.61 -17.72
CA GLY A 9 -1.01 26.25 -18.35
C GLY A 9 -2.37 25.89 -17.73
N LYS A 10 -2.42 25.06 -16.69
CA LYS A 10 -3.64 24.71 -15.95
C LYS A 10 -3.64 25.36 -14.57
N SER A 11 -4.75 25.98 -14.19
CA SER A 11 -4.97 26.44 -12.81
C SER A 11 -5.23 25.23 -11.93
N ILE A 12 -4.51 25.10 -10.82
CA ILE A 12 -4.58 23.96 -9.92
C ILE A 12 -4.89 24.40 -8.49
N SER A 13 -5.49 23.50 -7.72
CA SER A 13 -6.01 23.77 -6.36
C SER A 13 -4.94 23.89 -5.29
N GLY A 14 -3.78 23.25 -5.47
CA GLY A 14 -2.70 23.26 -4.49
C GLY A 14 -1.33 22.99 -5.10
N PRO A 15 -0.24 23.27 -4.36
CA PRO A 15 1.12 23.16 -4.86
C PRO A 15 1.74 21.76 -4.68
N PHE A 16 0.96 20.77 -4.25
CA PHE A 16 1.50 19.45 -3.89
C PHE A 16 1.23 18.38 -4.93
N THR A 17 2.10 17.37 -4.93
CA THR A 17 1.92 16.08 -5.59
C THR A 17 2.35 14.93 -4.68
N ILE A 18 1.76 13.75 -4.88
CA ILE A 18 2.31 12.50 -4.35
C ILE A 18 3.17 11.91 -5.48
N PRO A 19 4.49 11.68 -5.26
CA PRO A 19 5.38 11.15 -6.28
C PRO A 19 4.97 9.76 -6.77
N SER A 20 5.27 9.48 -8.04
CA SER A 20 5.01 8.17 -8.67
C SER A 20 5.45 6.99 -7.81
N GLY A 21 4.58 6.00 -7.68
CA GLY A 21 4.84 4.78 -6.92
C GLY A 21 4.51 4.84 -5.43
N ILE A 22 4.00 5.97 -4.95
CA ILE A 22 3.58 6.22 -3.58
C ILE A 22 2.06 6.39 -3.57
N ILE A 23 1.35 5.64 -2.75
CA ILE A 23 -0.12 5.67 -2.53
C ILE A 23 -0.93 5.66 -3.84
N ALA A 24 -0.86 6.69 -4.67
CA ALA A 24 -1.61 6.89 -5.93
C ALA A 24 -1.24 5.84 -7.01
N THR A 25 -1.41 4.56 -6.69
CA THR A 25 -0.95 3.44 -7.52
C THR A 25 -2.05 2.72 -8.27
N ALA A 26 -3.32 3.04 -7.99
CA ALA A 26 -4.50 2.47 -8.64
C ALA A 26 -5.61 3.51 -8.74
N ALA A 27 -6.49 3.39 -9.74
CA ALA A 27 -7.56 4.34 -9.98
C ALA A 27 -8.49 4.59 -8.78
N PRO A 28 -8.90 3.58 -7.98
CA PRO A 28 -9.71 3.82 -6.78
C PRO A 28 -9.05 4.75 -5.76
N ILE A 29 -7.74 4.56 -5.50
CA ILE A 29 -7.01 5.45 -4.59
C ILE A 29 -6.88 6.86 -5.17
N ILE A 30 -6.59 6.97 -6.46
CA ILE A 30 -6.50 8.27 -7.15
C ILE A 30 -7.83 9.03 -7.04
N GLN A 31 -8.96 8.34 -7.28
CA GLN A 31 -10.28 8.94 -7.16
C GLN A 31 -10.58 9.36 -5.71
N TYR A 32 -10.24 8.50 -4.73
CA TYR A 32 -10.37 8.83 -3.31
C TYR A 32 -9.62 10.12 -2.93
N LEU A 33 -8.37 10.26 -3.43
CA LEU A 33 -7.54 11.44 -3.17
C LEU A 33 -8.09 12.68 -3.88
N PHE A 34 -8.58 12.58 -5.11
CA PHE A 34 -9.24 13.68 -5.80
C PHE A 34 -10.45 14.21 -5.04
N ASP A 35 -11.25 13.31 -4.48
CA ASP A 35 -12.49 13.67 -3.79
C ASP A 35 -12.23 14.28 -2.39
N ARG A 36 -11.07 14.01 -1.77
CA ARG A 36 -10.83 14.33 -0.35
C ARG A 36 -9.61 15.19 -0.03
N VAL A 37 -8.64 15.32 -0.94
CA VAL A 37 -7.37 16.03 -0.67
C VAL A 37 -7.18 17.12 -1.72
N PRO A 38 -7.88 18.27 -1.56
CA PRO A 38 -7.81 19.37 -2.53
C PRO A 38 -6.42 20.01 -2.66
N GLU A 39 -5.56 19.87 -1.70
CA GLU A 39 -4.21 20.41 -1.67
C GLU A 39 -3.26 19.75 -2.71
N ILE A 40 -3.61 18.53 -3.17
CA ILE A 40 -2.87 17.84 -4.23
C ILE A 40 -3.33 18.36 -5.59
N GLY A 41 -2.71 19.43 -6.07
CA GLY A 41 -3.02 20.03 -7.37
C GLY A 41 -2.53 19.19 -8.56
N VAL A 42 -1.44 18.44 -8.39
CA VAL A 42 -0.88 17.53 -9.40
C VAL A 42 -0.96 16.09 -8.88
N MET A 43 -1.71 15.24 -9.56
CA MET A 43 -1.82 13.81 -9.21
C MET A 43 -0.90 13.00 -10.11
N THR A 44 0.19 12.46 -9.54
CA THR A 44 1.13 11.62 -10.28
C THR A 44 0.79 10.14 -10.09
N THR A 45 0.55 9.42 -11.18
CA THR A 45 0.21 8.00 -11.14
C THR A 45 1.41 7.11 -10.84
N LYS A 46 1.17 5.83 -10.54
CA LYS A 46 2.19 4.79 -10.64
C LYS A 46 2.80 4.77 -12.03
N SER A 47 4.13 4.52 -12.12
CA SER A 47 4.77 4.35 -13.43
C SER A 47 4.21 3.13 -14.15
N ILE A 48 3.71 3.34 -15.37
CA ILE A 48 3.04 2.37 -16.24
C ILE A 48 3.99 1.97 -17.36
N GLY A 49 4.16 0.68 -17.55
CA GLY A 49 4.96 0.12 -18.64
C GLY A 49 4.10 -0.54 -19.73
N PRO A 50 4.73 -1.00 -20.83
CA PRO A 50 4.02 -1.58 -21.96
C PRO A 50 3.23 -2.83 -21.58
N VAL A 51 3.73 -3.64 -20.65
CA VAL A 51 3.14 -4.92 -20.24
C VAL A 51 2.96 -5.02 -18.74
N PRO A 52 2.05 -5.88 -18.24
CA PRO A 52 1.86 -6.12 -16.81
C PRO A 52 3.13 -6.63 -16.13
N ARG A 53 3.39 -6.16 -14.91
CA ARG A 53 4.51 -6.61 -14.06
C ARG A 53 4.05 -6.81 -12.63
N SER A 54 4.34 -7.97 -12.05
CA SER A 54 4.07 -8.28 -10.63
C SER A 54 5.06 -7.59 -9.67
N GLY A 55 6.18 -7.11 -10.19
CA GLY A 55 7.26 -6.54 -9.38
C GLY A 55 8.10 -7.58 -8.65
N ASN A 56 8.85 -7.10 -7.66
CA ASN A 56 9.70 -7.96 -6.83
C ASN A 56 8.88 -8.64 -5.74
N ARG A 57 9.42 -9.75 -5.23
CA ARG A 57 8.88 -10.46 -4.06
C ARG A 57 9.21 -9.69 -2.78
N GLU A 58 8.32 -9.76 -1.83
CA GLU A 58 8.45 -9.11 -0.52
C GLU A 58 9.61 -9.75 0.31
N PRO A 59 10.27 -9.00 1.20
CA PRO A 59 10.14 -7.56 1.49
C PRO A 59 10.57 -6.66 0.33
N ILE A 60 9.69 -5.71 -0.03
CA ILE A 60 9.97 -4.72 -1.09
C ILE A 60 10.40 -3.36 -0.53
N MET A 61 10.28 -3.19 0.78
CA MET A 61 10.57 -1.95 1.49
C MET A 61 11.04 -2.25 2.91
N THR A 62 11.99 -1.46 3.40
CA THR A 62 12.46 -1.49 4.79
C THR A 62 12.80 -0.08 5.26
N GLN A 63 12.78 0.14 6.57
CA GLN A 63 13.28 1.34 7.20
C GLN A 63 14.67 1.07 7.78
N TYR A 64 15.70 1.82 7.36
CA TYR A 64 17.07 1.63 7.84
C TYR A 64 17.47 2.63 8.93
N ALA A 65 16.66 3.66 9.13
CA ALA A 65 16.70 4.61 10.24
C ALA A 65 15.34 5.32 10.32
N PRO A 66 14.94 5.93 11.43
CA PRO A 66 13.65 6.59 11.58
C PRO A 66 13.34 7.58 10.44
N GLY A 67 12.28 7.33 9.68
CA GLY A 67 11.85 8.10 8.51
C GLY A 67 12.78 8.01 7.29
N CYS A 68 13.71 7.04 7.28
CA CYS A 68 14.63 6.76 6.17
C CYS A 68 14.36 5.35 5.62
N PHE A 69 14.01 5.26 4.35
CA PHE A 69 13.53 4.02 3.75
C PHE A 69 14.41 3.57 2.59
N MET A 70 14.41 2.27 2.36
CA MET A 70 14.97 1.65 1.17
C MET A 70 13.91 0.75 0.54
N ASN A 71 13.75 0.83 -0.78
CA ASN A 71 12.75 0.06 -1.49
C ASN A 71 13.26 -0.53 -2.81
N ALA A 72 12.64 -1.64 -3.20
CA ALA A 72 12.84 -2.30 -4.48
C ALA A 72 11.49 -2.90 -4.94
N VAL A 73 10.55 -2.06 -5.33
CA VAL A 73 9.18 -2.50 -5.72
C VAL A 73 9.18 -3.28 -7.04
N GLY A 74 10.06 -2.95 -8.00
CA GLY A 74 10.22 -3.68 -9.26
C GLY A 74 9.22 -3.30 -10.33
N LEU A 75 8.76 -2.04 -10.37
CA LEU A 75 7.86 -1.49 -11.42
C LEU A 75 6.53 -2.24 -11.55
N THR A 76 5.95 -2.70 -10.44
CA THR A 76 4.62 -3.32 -10.41
C THR A 76 3.60 -2.40 -11.09
N ASN A 77 2.92 -2.87 -12.12
CA ASN A 77 1.87 -2.13 -12.83
C ASN A 77 1.02 -3.10 -13.68
N PRO A 78 -0.23 -2.73 -14.04
CA PRO A 78 -1.13 -3.60 -14.80
C PRO A 78 -0.86 -3.62 -16.32
N GLY A 79 0.11 -2.85 -16.80
CA GLY A 79 0.35 -2.62 -18.24
C GLY A 79 -0.45 -1.45 -18.80
N ALA A 80 -0.02 -0.94 -19.96
CA ALA A 80 -0.55 0.29 -20.53
C ALA A 80 -2.03 0.18 -20.97
N GLU A 81 -2.44 -0.94 -21.55
CA GLU A 81 -3.83 -1.16 -21.99
C GLU A 81 -4.83 -1.16 -20.83
N ALA A 82 -4.55 -1.95 -19.78
CA ALA A 82 -5.40 -1.97 -18.58
C ALA A 82 -5.39 -0.63 -17.84
N SER A 83 -4.27 0.09 -17.87
CA SER A 83 -4.17 1.42 -17.26
C SER A 83 -4.98 2.46 -18.04
N LEU A 84 -5.05 2.37 -19.37
CA LEU A 84 -5.88 3.25 -20.18
C LEU A 84 -7.36 3.17 -19.75
N GLU A 85 -7.89 1.96 -19.59
CA GLU A 85 -9.29 1.76 -19.16
C GLU A 85 -9.52 2.35 -17.74
N GLN A 86 -8.59 2.09 -16.83
CA GLN A 86 -8.68 2.57 -15.45
C GLN A 86 -8.59 4.10 -15.35
N LEU A 87 -7.67 4.72 -16.09
CA LEU A 87 -7.50 6.17 -16.08
C LEU A 87 -8.65 6.89 -16.81
N ALA A 88 -9.18 6.32 -17.88
CA ALA A 88 -10.34 6.86 -18.58
C ALA A 88 -11.62 6.89 -17.72
N ALA A 89 -11.72 6.03 -16.71
CA ALA A 89 -12.85 5.99 -15.77
C ALA A 89 -12.74 7.03 -14.65
N LEU A 90 -11.59 7.70 -14.47
CA LEU A 90 -11.39 8.71 -13.45
C LEU A 90 -12.21 9.98 -13.74
N ARG A 91 -12.81 10.52 -12.69
CA ARG A 91 -13.41 11.86 -12.71
C ARG A 91 -12.36 12.86 -12.22
N VAL A 92 -11.56 13.37 -13.15
CA VAL A 92 -10.50 14.35 -12.83
C VAL A 92 -11.17 15.73 -12.66
N PRO A 93 -11.08 16.39 -11.49
CA PRO A 93 -11.61 17.75 -11.31
C PRO A 93 -10.88 18.76 -12.19
N ASP A 94 -11.57 19.84 -12.61
CA ASP A 94 -11.04 20.85 -13.53
C ASP A 94 -9.78 21.55 -12.97
N ASP A 95 -9.67 21.65 -11.65
CA ASP A 95 -8.54 22.25 -10.92
C ASP A 95 -7.49 21.25 -10.46
N ARG A 96 -7.40 20.09 -11.10
CA ARG A 96 -6.38 19.04 -10.88
C ARG A 96 -5.66 18.73 -12.17
N PHE A 97 -4.37 18.44 -12.07
CA PHE A 97 -3.53 18.02 -13.18
C PHE A 97 -3.18 16.53 -13.04
N LEU A 98 -3.67 15.69 -13.94
CA LEU A 98 -3.33 14.26 -13.96
C LEU A 98 -2.01 14.06 -14.72
N LEU A 99 -0.93 13.80 -13.97
CA LEU A 99 0.40 13.50 -14.49
C LEU A 99 0.61 11.99 -14.54
N THR A 100 0.49 11.40 -15.72
CA THR A 100 0.63 9.96 -15.88
C THR A 100 2.10 9.58 -16.03
N SER A 101 2.63 8.84 -15.06
CA SER A 101 4.02 8.36 -15.08
C SER A 101 4.15 7.12 -15.95
N ILE A 102 5.11 7.11 -16.89
CA ILE A 102 5.35 6.03 -17.83
C ILE A 102 6.83 5.60 -17.84
N PHE A 103 7.08 4.36 -18.25
CA PHE A 103 8.43 3.83 -18.48
C PHE A 103 8.45 2.80 -19.61
N GLY A 104 9.62 2.50 -20.12
CA GLY A 104 9.89 1.43 -21.09
C GLY A 104 11.35 1.01 -21.06
N GLY A 105 11.69 -0.05 -21.76
CA GLY A 105 13.06 -0.57 -21.92
C GLY A 105 13.77 -0.04 -23.17
N SER A 106 13.04 0.66 -24.04
CA SER A 106 13.58 1.32 -25.23
C SER A 106 12.82 2.61 -25.54
N VAL A 107 13.35 3.42 -26.43
CA VAL A 107 12.70 4.65 -26.92
C VAL A 107 11.33 4.32 -27.54
N GLU A 108 11.26 3.26 -28.34
CA GLU A 108 10.05 2.81 -29.02
C GLU A 108 8.96 2.38 -28.04
N GLU A 109 9.32 1.64 -26.99
CA GLU A 109 8.38 1.23 -25.94
C GLU A 109 7.81 2.44 -25.19
N ILE A 110 8.67 3.40 -24.82
CA ILE A 110 8.23 4.63 -24.13
C ILE A 110 7.30 5.44 -25.02
N VAL A 111 7.63 5.58 -26.31
CA VAL A 111 6.79 6.28 -27.31
C VAL A 111 5.45 5.61 -27.47
N ALA A 112 5.40 4.28 -27.59
CA ALA A 112 4.15 3.53 -27.71
C ALA A 112 3.24 3.70 -26.48
N VAL A 113 3.80 3.61 -25.28
CA VAL A 113 3.06 3.86 -24.02
C VAL A 113 2.57 5.31 -23.94
N ALA A 114 3.41 6.27 -24.35
CA ALA A 114 3.06 7.69 -24.37
C ALA A 114 1.88 7.97 -25.30
N GLN A 115 1.88 7.45 -26.54
CA GLN A 115 0.78 7.59 -27.49
C GLN A 115 -0.54 7.02 -26.96
N LEU A 116 -0.46 5.86 -26.28
CA LEU A 116 -1.63 5.18 -25.75
C LEU A 116 -2.27 5.95 -24.58
N LEU A 117 -1.45 6.50 -23.67
CA LEU A 117 -1.94 7.11 -22.42
C LEU A 117 -2.13 8.63 -22.52
N ALA A 118 -1.58 9.30 -23.52
CA ALA A 118 -1.74 10.76 -23.69
C ALA A 118 -3.21 11.22 -23.75
N PRO A 119 -4.16 10.50 -24.41
CA PRO A 119 -5.55 10.94 -24.48
C PRO A 119 -6.29 11.01 -23.14
N VAL A 120 -5.81 10.33 -22.11
CA VAL A 120 -6.44 10.27 -20.76
C VAL A 120 -5.60 10.97 -19.69
N SER A 121 -4.64 11.80 -20.10
CA SER A 121 -3.66 12.46 -19.22
C SER A 121 -3.60 13.96 -19.52
N ASP A 122 -3.37 14.78 -18.49
CA ASP A 122 -3.02 16.19 -18.68
C ASP A 122 -1.53 16.38 -19.03
N GLY A 123 -0.67 15.44 -18.64
CA GLY A 123 0.75 15.39 -18.95
C GLY A 123 1.37 14.02 -18.69
N LEU A 124 2.58 13.79 -19.18
CA LEU A 124 3.32 12.53 -18.99
C LEU A 124 4.61 12.76 -18.21
N GLU A 125 4.80 12.00 -17.10
CA GLU A 125 6.08 11.88 -16.42
C GLU A 125 6.88 10.73 -17.06
N LEU A 126 8.12 10.99 -17.51
CA LEU A 126 9.01 9.96 -18.03
C LEU A 126 9.90 9.43 -16.90
N ASN A 127 9.64 8.22 -16.42
CA ASN A 127 10.48 7.58 -15.41
C ASN A 127 11.66 6.88 -16.09
N LEU A 128 12.78 7.59 -16.21
CA LEU A 128 14.00 7.15 -16.91
C LEU A 128 15.03 6.47 -16.01
N SER A 129 14.73 6.28 -14.72
CA SER A 129 15.75 5.94 -13.72
C SER A 129 15.36 4.87 -12.73
N CYS A 130 14.68 3.79 -13.18
CA CYS A 130 14.39 2.69 -12.27
C CYS A 130 15.59 1.71 -12.15
N PRO A 131 16.31 1.69 -11.02
CA PRO A 131 17.53 0.90 -10.87
C PRO A 131 17.28 -0.62 -10.68
N HIS A 132 16.02 -1.06 -10.61
CA HIS A 132 15.67 -2.39 -10.07
C HIS A 132 15.00 -3.32 -11.07
N ALA A 133 14.93 -2.96 -12.35
CA ALA A 133 14.38 -3.82 -13.39
C ALA A 133 15.48 -4.20 -14.38
N LYS A 134 15.88 -5.47 -14.43
CA LYS A 134 16.81 -5.98 -15.45
C LYS A 134 16.31 -5.59 -16.85
N GLY A 135 17.13 -4.85 -17.58
CA GLY A 135 16.81 -4.35 -18.92
C GLY A 135 16.01 -3.05 -18.97
N TYR A 136 15.73 -2.42 -17.81
CA TYR A 136 14.98 -1.17 -17.71
C TYR A 136 15.74 -0.17 -16.80
N GLY A 137 16.15 0.93 -17.33
CA GLY A 137 16.13 2.22 -16.70
C GLY A 137 17.29 2.83 -15.98
N MET A 138 18.22 2.20 -15.29
CA MET A 138 19.24 2.99 -14.57
C MET A 138 20.20 3.72 -15.54
N ASP A 139 20.57 3.08 -16.61
CA ASP A 139 21.51 3.63 -17.59
C ASP A 139 20.89 4.75 -18.43
N MET A 140 19.59 4.69 -18.71
CA MET A 140 18.89 5.69 -19.53
C MET A 140 18.92 7.10 -18.89
N GLY A 141 18.64 7.19 -17.58
CA GLY A 141 18.59 8.48 -16.89
C GLY A 141 19.96 9.07 -16.55
N GLN A 142 21.05 8.31 -16.76
CA GLN A 142 22.43 8.75 -16.52
C GLN A 142 23.10 9.28 -17.79
N ASP A 143 22.55 9.01 -18.96
CA ASP A 143 23.05 9.46 -20.25
C ASP A 143 22.25 10.67 -20.76
N ALA A 144 22.89 11.85 -20.81
CA ALA A 144 22.27 13.08 -21.25
C ALA A 144 21.77 13.00 -22.72
N GLY A 145 22.50 12.31 -23.59
CA GLY A 145 22.11 12.13 -24.99
C GLY A 145 20.84 11.29 -25.11
N LEU A 146 20.77 10.19 -24.36
CA LEU A 146 19.58 9.32 -24.36
C LEU A 146 18.37 9.97 -23.70
N VAL A 147 18.55 10.73 -22.62
CA VAL A 147 17.47 11.54 -22.01
C VAL A 147 16.90 12.53 -23.00
N LYS A 148 17.75 13.25 -23.76
CA LYS A 148 17.33 14.15 -24.81
C LYS A 148 16.58 13.41 -25.92
N GLU A 149 17.12 12.31 -26.42
CA GLU A 149 16.51 11.50 -27.48
C GLU A 149 15.11 11.00 -27.10
N ILE A 150 14.98 10.39 -25.92
CA ILE A 150 13.69 9.88 -25.41
C ILE A 150 12.67 11.03 -25.27
N THR A 151 13.09 12.14 -24.66
CA THR A 151 12.21 13.30 -24.46
C THR A 151 11.74 13.86 -25.80
N GLN A 152 12.64 14.00 -26.77
CA GLN A 152 12.32 14.48 -28.11
C GLN A 152 11.40 13.52 -28.87
N ALA A 153 11.65 12.21 -28.77
CA ALA A 153 10.81 11.20 -29.42
C ALA A 153 9.37 11.19 -28.88
N VAL A 154 9.21 11.32 -27.55
CA VAL A 154 7.87 11.42 -26.94
C VAL A 154 7.20 12.74 -27.34
N LYS A 155 7.88 13.87 -27.27
CA LYS A 155 7.33 15.19 -27.67
C LYS A 155 6.90 15.24 -29.13
N ALA A 156 7.52 14.45 -30.01
CA ALA A 156 7.14 14.37 -31.42
C ALA A 156 5.80 13.69 -31.66
N VAL A 157 5.30 12.89 -30.70
CA VAL A 157 4.09 12.05 -30.86
C VAL A 157 2.93 12.44 -29.95
N VAL A 158 3.14 13.34 -28.98
CA VAL A 158 2.09 13.80 -28.06
C VAL A 158 1.96 15.32 -28.09
N ASN A 159 0.73 15.83 -27.84
CA ASN A 159 0.44 17.28 -27.79
C ASN A 159 0.24 17.77 -26.34
N ILE A 160 0.55 16.95 -25.34
CA ILE A 160 0.45 17.30 -23.92
C ILE A 160 1.86 17.50 -23.32
N PRO A 161 1.97 18.16 -22.16
CA PRO A 161 3.23 18.35 -21.48
C PRO A 161 3.98 17.05 -21.18
N VAL A 162 5.32 17.10 -21.29
CA VAL A 162 6.24 16.00 -20.99
C VAL A 162 7.21 16.41 -19.89
N VAL A 163 7.28 15.60 -18.81
CA VAL A 163 8.00 15.88 -17.58
C VAL A 163 8.98 14.73 -17.28
N PRO A 164 10.24 14.78 -17.74
CA PRO A 164 11.25 13.79 -17.37
C PRO A 164 11.55 13.81 -15.87
N LYS A 165 11.54 12.61 -15.24
CA LYS A 165 11.95 12.42 -13.84
C LYS A 165 13.40 11.99 -13.75
N LEU A 166 14.22 12.85 -13.13
CA LEU A 166 15.66 12.73 -13.10
C LEU A 166 16.16 12.00 -11.85
N THR A 167 17.25 11.27 -12.02
CA THR A 167 17.94 10.56 -10.94
C THR A 167 19.03 11.43 -10.30
N PRO A 168 19.25 11.36 -8.98
CA PRO A 168 20.39 12.01 -8.35
C PRO A 168 21.70 11.25 -8.54
N ASN A 169 21.64 10.03 -9.12
CA ASN A 169 22.78 9.11 -9.24
C ASN A 169 23.63 9.43 -10.48
N VAL A 170 23.95 10.70 -10.67
CA VAL A 170 24.73 11.24 -11.79
C VAL A 170 25.78 12.24 -11.28
N PRO A 171 26.90 12.44 -12.01
CA PRO A 171 27.90 13.45 -11.64
C PRO A 171 27.33 14.88 -11.64
N SER A 172 26.46 15.22 -12.60
CA SER A 172 25.83 16.54 -12.76
C SER A 172 24.38 16.39 -13.20
N ILE A 173 23.43 16.62 -12.29
CA ILE A 173 22.00 16.58 -12.64
C ILE A 173 21.62 17.79 -13.52
N GLY A 174 22.35 18.90 -13.43
CA GLY A 174 22.14 20.08 -14.29
C GLY A 174 22.43 19.81 -15.77
N GLU A 175 23.40 18.94 -16.10
CA GLU A 175 23.65 18.50 -17.49
C GLU A 175 22.47 17.67 -18.02
N ILE A 176 21.97 16.74 -17.23
CA ILE A 176 20.80 15.92 -17.59
C ILE A 176 19.57 16.80 -17.76
N ALA A 177 19.38 17.81 -16.87
CA ALA A 177 18.28 18.76 -16.96
C ALA A 177 18.32 19.57 -18.26
N ARG A 178 19.49 20.10 -18.66
CA ARG A 178 19.65 20.80 -19.94
C ARG A 178 19.29 19.91 -21.12
N ALA A 179 19.82 18.70 -21.13
CA ALA A 179 19.53 17.73 -22.19
C ALA A 179 18.04 17.40 -22.32
N ALA A 180 17.33 17.22 -21.19
CA ALA A 180 15.90 17.01 -21.18
C ALA A 180 15.13 18.20 -21.76
N VAL A 181 15.49 19.44 -21.40
CA VAL A 181 14.87 20.67 -21.92
C VAL A 181 15.19 20.86 -23.40
N GLU A 182 16.42 20.59 -23.83
CA GLU A 182 16.79 20.56 -25.26
C GLU A 182 15.99 19.50 -26.06
N GLY A 183 15.57 18.42 -25.41
CA GLY A 183 14.66 17.41 -25.95
C GLY A 183 13.20 17.86 -26.01
N GLY A 184 12.86 19.02 -25.44
CA GLY A 184 11.51 19.60 -25.43
C GLY A 184 10.72 19.32 -24.16
N ALA A 185 11.36 19.04 -23.02
CA ALA A 185 10.66 18.91 -21.74
C ALA A 185 9.98 20.22 -21.35
N ASP A 186 8.71 20.13 -20.92
CA ASP A 186 7.90 21.29 -20.48
C ASP A 186 8.10 21.60 -18.99
N ALA A 187 8.46 20.60 -18.20
CA ALA A 187 8.87 20.68 -16.79
C ALA A 187 9.81 19.51 -16.46
N LEU A 188 10.40 19.53 -15.28
CA LEU A 188 11.24 18.45 -14.77
C LEU A 188 10.74 17.95 -13.42
N CYS A 189 10.96 16.68 -13.09
CA CYS A 189 10.73 16.10 -11.77
C CYS A 189 12.08 15.62 -11.19
N ALA A 190 12.38 15.91 -9.95
CA ALA A 190 13.56 15.40 -9.22
C ALA A 190 13.28 15.36 -7.70
N ILE A 191 13.77 14.37 -7.00
CA ILE A 191 14.68 13.31 -7.45
C ILE A 191 13.98 11.94 -7.44
N ASN A 192 14.42 11.01 -8.27
CA ASN A 192 14.17 9.60 -8.05
C ASN A 192 15.00 9.12 -6.84
N THR A 193 14.83 7.87 -6.40
CA THR A 193 15.56 7.32 -5.26
C THR A 193 17.08 7.35 -5.46
N ALA A 194 17.82 7.63 -4.38
CA ALA A 194 19.29 7.58 -4.39
C ALA A 194 19.79 6.15 -4.20
N GLY A 195 20.87 5.80 -4.84
CA GLY A 195 21.48 4.47 -4.75
C GLY A 195 21.83 3.86 -6.10
N PRO A 196 21.96 2.52 -6.22
CA PRO A 196 21.45 1.49 -5.31
C PRO A 196 22.19 1.41 -3.97
N ALA A 197 21.46 1.03 -2.91
CA ALA A 197 21.97 0.84 -1.57
C ALA A 197 21.69 -0.58 -1.05
N TYR A 198 22.36 -0.95 0.04
CA TYR A 198 22.30 -2.27 0.65
C TYR A 198 22.05 -2.15 2.15
N TYR A 199 21.12 -2.93 2.68
CA TYR A 199 20.79 -2.95 4.09
C TYR A 199 20.54 -4.37 4.59
N THR A 200 21.04 -4.69 5.79
CA THR A 200 20.92 -6.02 6.38
C THR A 200 20.29 -5.95 7.77
N ALA A 201 19.52 -6.98 8.10
CA ALA A 201 19.12 -7.30 9.47
C ALA A 201 19.54 -8.75 9.77
N TYR A 202 20.06 -8.99 10.97
CA TYR A 202 20.55 -10.31 11.39
C TYR A 202 21.60 -10.92 10.44
N GLY A 203 22.39 -10.08 9.77
CA GLY A 203 23.43 -10.50 8.82
C GLY A 203 22.94 -10.81 7.41
N GLU A 204 21.63 -10.74 7.16
CA GLU A 204 21.01 -11.04 5.87
C GLU A 204 20.41 -9.80 5.20
N PRO A 205 20.40 -9.72 3.85
CA PRO A 205 19.71 -8.67 3.14
C PRO A 205 18.22 -8.66 3.48
N VAL A 206 17.66 -7.53 3.91
CA VAL A 206 16.24 -7.42 4.22
C VAL A 206 15.41 -7.49 2.94
N LEU A 207 15.75 -6.69 1.93
CA LEU A 207 15.04 -6.72 0.65
C LEU A 207 15.31 -8.03 -0.10
N THR A 208 14.28 -8.68 -0.60
CA THR A 208 14.43 -9.90 -1.42
C THR A 208 15.25 -9.62 -2.69
N ASN A 209 15.18 -8.41 -3.24
CA ASN A 209 16.02 -7.95 -4.35
C ASN A 209 17.48 -7.64 -3.95
N LYS A 210 17.80 -7.70 -2.64
CA LYS A 210 19.09 -7.38 -2.00
C LYS A 210 19.46 -5.89 -2.05
N LEU A 211 19.34 -5.24 -3.19
CA LEU A 211 19.62 -3.82 -3.39
C LEU A 211 18.33 -3.02 -3.54
N GLY A 212 18.33 -1.78 -3.07
CA GLY A 212 17.20 -0.87 -3.14
C GLY A 212 17.60 0.59 -3.33
N GLY A 213 16.63 1.42 -3.70
CA GLY A 213 16.78 2.87 -3.73
C GLY A 213 16.41 3.51 -2.39
N MET A 214 17.22 4.43 -1.91
CA MET A 214 16.99 5.19 -0.69
C MET A 214 15.99 6.32 -0.91
N SER A 215 15.11 6.52 0.08
CA SER A 215 14.14 7.61 0.16
C SER A 215 13.97 8.07 1.61
N GLY A 216 13.06 9.03 1.87
CA GLY A 216 12.83 9.54 3.20
C GLY A 216 13.80 10.66 3.60
N ARG A 217 13.80 11.01 4.88
CA ARG A 217 14.52 12.19 5.43
C ARG A 217 15.99 12.24 5.04
N GLY A 218 16.66 11.09 4.96
CA GLY A 218 18.09 10.99 4.68
C GLY A 218 18.49 11.52 3.29
N VAL A 219 17.58 11.60 2.34
CA VAL A 219 17.89 12.08 0.98
C VAL A 219 17.58 13.57 0.77
N LEU A 220 16.97 14.27 1.75
CA LEU A 220 16.63 15.69 1.62
C LEU A 220 17.83 16.58 1.23
N PRO A 221 19.04 16.45 1.81
CA PRO A 221 20.18 17.26 1.41
C PRO A 221 20.57 17.05 -0.07
N ILE A 222 20.43 15.81 -0.57
CA ILE A 222 20.67 15.48 -1.98
C ILE A 222 19.63 16.15 -2.87
N THR A 223 18.36 16.13 -2.44
CA THR A 223 17.24 16.77 -3.14
C THR A 223 17.45 18.27 -3.28
N LEU A 224 17.77 18.97 -2.18
CA LEU A 224 18.00 20.44 -2.19
C LEU A 224 19.15 20.79 -3.15
N LYS A 225 20.27 20.09 -3.07
CA LYS A 225 21.39 20.27 -4.02
C LYS A 225 20.94 20.06 -5.47
N SER A 226 20.20 18.98 -5.73
CA SER A 226 19.75 18.65 -7.08
C SER A 226 18.81 19.69 -7.66
N ILE A 227 17.84 20.18 -6.89
CA ILE A 227 16.90 21.21 -7.33
C ILE A 227 17.65 22.52 -7.65
N ARG A 228 18.60 22.94 -6.79
CA ARG A 228 19.44 24.12 -7.02
C ARG A 228 20.20 24.00 -8.33
N GLU A 229 20.94 22.88 -8.55
CA GLU A 229 21.72 22.66 -9.77
C GLU A 229 20.83 22.65 -11.03
N MET A 230 19.64 22.08 -10.93
CA MET A 230 18.67 22.11 -12.03
C MET A 230 18.18 23.54 -12.28
N ARG A 231 17.81 24.29 -11.22
CA ARG A 231 17.34 25.67 -11.36
C ARG A 231 18.40 26.60 -11.97
N GLU A 232 19.66 26.39 -11.63
CA GLU A 232 20.78 27.10 -12.26
C GLU A 232 20.97 26.72 -13.73
N ALA A 233 20.55 25.54 -14.13
CA ALA A 233 20.74 25.01 -15.48
C ALA A 233 19.60 25.33 -16.44
N VAL A 234 18.34 25.45 -15.96
CA VAL A 234 17.11 25.57 -16.79
C VAL A 234 16.04 26.44 -16.12
N ASP A 235 15.12 27.00 -16.94
CA ASP A 235 14.04 27.89 -16.48
C ASP A 235 12.66 27.22 -16.42
N VAL A 236 12.50 25.97 -16.86
CA VAL A 236 11.23 25.27 -16.83
C VAL A 236 10.77 24.95 -15.38
N PRO A 237 9.47 24.77 -15.11
CA PRO A 237 8.99 24.36 -13.80
C PRO A 237 9.64 23.07 -13.30
N ILE A 238 9.88 22.97 -11.99
CA ILE A 238 10.47 21.80 -11.34
C ILE A 238 9.51 21.25 -10.30
N ILE A 239 9.18 19.96 -10.42
CA ILE A 239 8.54 19.19 -9.35
C ILE A 239 9.66 18.67 -8.45
N GLY A 240 9.76 19.20 -7.23
CA GLY A 240 10.78 18.80 -6.25
C GLY A 240 10.25 17.76 -5.30
N CYS A 241 10.88 16.57 -5.24
CA CYS A 241 10.53 15.49 -4.32
C CYS A 241 11.76 14.75 -3.81
N GLY A 242 11.67 14.23 -2.57
CA GLY A 242 12.72 13.45 -1.91
C GLY A 242 13.03 13.99 -0.51
N GLY A 243 12.53 13.30 0.52
CA GLY A 243 12.78 13.61 1.92
C GLY A 243 11.97 14.77 2.50
N VAL A 244 11.01 15.31 1.76
CA VAL A 244 10.09 16.37 2.23
C VAL A 244 9.08 15.75 3.20
N ALA A 245 9.03 16.28 4.44
CA ALA A 245 8.20 15.75 5.51
C ALA A 245 7.63 16.82 6.45
N THR A 246 8.12 18.04 6.42
CA THR A 246 7.67 19.13 7.29
C THR A 246 7.46 20.40 6.49
N LEU A 247 6.74 21.36 7.08
CA LEU A 247 6.57 22.69 6.48
C LEU A 247 7.91 23.37 6.17
N ASP A 248 8.91 23.23 7.06
CA ASP A 248 10.26 23.77 6.83
C ASP A 248 10.94 23.12 5.62
N ASN A 249 10.74 21.81 5.43
CA ASN A 249 11.27 21.14 4.23
C ASN A 249 10.56 21.66 2.95
N VAL A 250 9.24 21.91 3.01
CA VAL A 250 8.47 22.50 1.91
C VAL A 250 9.00 23.91 1.56
N LYS A 251 9.25 24.75 2.58
CA LYS A 251 9.83 26.08 2.38
C LYS A 251 11.24 26.00 1.78
N SER A 252 12.07 25.07 2.29
CA SER A 252 13.44 24.88 1.81
C SER A 252 13.47 24.46 0.34
N ILE A 253 12.67 23.48 -0.07
CA ILE A 253 12.68 22.99 -1.45
C ILE A 253 12.11 24.02 -2.44
N ARG A 254 11.14 24.84 -2.00
CA ARG A 254 10.64 25.99 -2.78
C ARG A 254 11.71 27.05 -2.94
N HIS A 255 12.47 27.34 -1.89
CA HIS A 255 13.59 28.29 -1.93
C HIS A 255 14.66 27.89 -2.95
N GLU A 256 14.92 26.61 -3.10
CA GLU A 256 15.84 26.09 -4.11
C GLU A 256 15.26 26.12 -5.54
N GLY A 257 13.98 26.45 -5.72
CA GLY A 257 13.36 26.69 -7.02
C GLY A 257 12.33 25.66 -7.49
N ALA A 258 11.85 24.78 -6.61
CA ALA A 258 10.74 23.88 -6.93
C ALA A 258 9.41 24.66 -7.05
N SER A 259 8.63 24.38 -8.10
CA SER A 259 7.30 24.95 -8.36
C SER A 259 6.20 24.10 -7.73
N ILE A 260 6.31 22.78 -7.82
CA ILE A 260 5.42 21.78 -7.22
C ILE A 260 6.22 20.93 -6.24
N ILE A 261 5.63 20.60 -5.11
CA ILE A 261 6.30 19.88 -4.03
C ILE A 261 5.77 18.46 -3.93
N GLY A 262 6.65 17.48 -4.12
CA GLY A 262 6.32 16.06 -3.99
C GLY A 262 6.53 15.54 -2.58
N ILE A 263 5.46 15.08 -1.93
CA ILE A 263 5.49 14.48 -0.59
C ILE A 263 5.17 12.99 -0.74
N GLY A 264 6.10 12.14 -0.34
CA GLY A 264 6.01 10.69 -0.52
C GLY A 264 6.18 9.91 0.77
N SER A 265 7.41 9.57 1.12
CA SER A 265 7.73 8.72 2.29
C SER A 265 7.28 9.29 3.65
N ALA A 266 7.00 10.59 3.73
CA ALA A 266 6.39 11.18 4.93
C ALA A 266 4.98 10.64 5.24
N LEU A 267 4.28 10.12 4.23
CA LEU A 267 2.94 9.56 4.36
C LEU A 267 2.93 8.10 4.87
N THR A 268 4.11 7.55 5.20
CA THR A 268 4.24 6.18 5.70
C THR A 268 3.55 6.05 7.06
N GLY A 269 2.68 5.05 7.20
CA GLY A 269 1.92 4.79 8.42
C GLY A 269 0.60 5.57 8.53
N MET A 270 0.42 6.63 7.73
CA MET A 270 -0.81 7.42 7.77
C MET A 270 -1.97 6.65 7.12
N ASN A 271 -3.11 6.61 7.80
CA ASN A 271 -4.37 6.19 7.20
C ASN A 271 -4.90 7.25 6.22
N SER A 272 -6.01 6.96 5.56
CA SER A 272 -6.54 7.83 4.50
C SER A 272 -7.07 9.19 5.02
N VAL A 273 -7.52 9.26 6.28
CA VAL A 273 -7.95 10.51 6.92
C VAL A 273 -6.73 11.36 7.31
N GLU A 274 -5.74 10.73 7.95
CA GLU A 274 -4.49 11.39 8.35
C GLU A 274 -3.72 11.96 7.16
N VAL A 275 -3.76 11.31 5.99
CA VAL A 275 -3.18 11.86 4.75
C VAL A 275 -3.86 13.18 4.37
N ALA A 276 -5.18 13.26 4.44
CA ALA A 276 -5.91 14.49 4.11
C ALA A 276 -5.63 15.61 5.12
N GLU A 277 -5.65 15.28 6.42
CA GLU A 277 -5.32 16.22 7.50
C GLU A 277 -3.90 16.76 7.34
N TYR A 278 -2.92 15.89 7.08
CA TYR A 278 -1.52 16.26 6.89
C TYR A 278 -1.34 17.28 5.75
N PHE A 279 -1.95 17.06 4.57
CA PHE A 279 -1.84 18.01 3.47
C PHE A 279 -2.53 19.35 3.79
N SER A 280 -3.68 19.31 4.46
CA SER A 280 -4.42 20.51 4.88
C SER A 280 -3.61 21.34 5.89
N GLU A 281 -2.96 20.71 6.87
CA GLU A 281 -2.10 21.38 7.84
C GLU A 281 -0.87 22.03 7.18
N ILE A 282 -0.17 21.28 6.32
CA ILE A 282 1.01 21.80 5.61
C ILE A 282 0.63 22.99 4.72
N GLN A 283 -0.47 22.92 3.98
CA GLN A 283 -0.92 24.04 3.15
C GLN A 283 -1.33 25.25 3.99
N SER A 284 -2.09 25.04 5.05
CA SER A 284 -2.49 26.10 5.98
C SER A 284 -1.27 26.81 6.59
N GLY A 285 -0.28 26.04 7.03
CA GLY A 285 0.98 26.59 7.55
C GLY A 285 1.78 27.38 6.49
N LEU A 286 1.76 26.91 5.25
CA LEU A 286 2.42 27.59 4.13
C LEU A 286 1.75 28.94 3.80
N GLU A 287 0.42 28.99 3.83
CA GLU A 287 -0.36 30.22 3.55
C GLU A 287 -0.23 31.26 4.67
N LYS A 288 -0.11 30.83 5.92
CA LYS A 288 0.02 31.70 7.10
C LYS A 288 1.47 32.05 7.45
N ASP A 289 2.44 31.50 6.72
CA ASP A 289 3.88 31.61 6.99
C ASP A 289 4.27 31.21 8.42
N GLU A 290 3.61 30.17 8.94
CA GLU A 290 3.89 29.63 10.28
C GLU A 290 5.18 28.79 10.28
N SER A 291 5.83 28.71 11.44
CA SER A 291 7.01 27.86 11.69
C SER A 291 6.64 26.65 12.51
N THR A 292 5.62 25.88 12.12
CA THR A 292 5.25 24.66 12.82
C THR A 292 5.92 23.45 12.19
N ALA A 293 6.66 22.69 13.01
CA ALA A 293 7.16 21.39 12.62
C ALA A 293 5.97 20.39 12.61
N GLY A 294 5.64 19.83 11.46
CA GLY A 294 4.77 18.65 11.41
C GLY A 294 5.44 17.51 12.20
N GLU A 295 4.70 16.81 13.05
CA GLU A 295 5.21 15.59 13.68
C GLU A 295 5.34 14.51 12.61
N LEU A 296 6.53 13.89 12.55
CA LEU A 296 6.76 12.72 11.71
C LEU A 296 6.19 11.50 12.41
N ILE A 297 5.26 10.81 11.77
CA ILE A 297 4.90 9.46 12.18
C ILE A 297 6.11 8.56 11.92
N VAL A 298 6.67 7.99 12.97
CA VAL A 298 7.74 6.99 12.88
C VAL A 298 7.09 5.62 12.96
N VAL A 299 7.09 4.90 11.85
CA VAL A 299 6.59 3.52 11.78
C VAL A 299 7.70 2.58 12.18
N ASP A 300 7.41 1.61 13.02
CA ASP A 300 8.32 0.51 13.28
C ASP A 300 8.23 -0.52 12.13
N MET A 301 9.34 -0.78 11.48
CA MET A 301 9.49 -1.79 10.43
C MET A 301 10.59 -2.80 10.77
N ASP A 302 11.10 -2.78 11.99
CA ASP A 302 12.14 -3.68 12.43
C ASP A 302 11.59 -5.09 12.63
N PHE A 303 12.42 -6.07 12.31
CA PHE A 303 12.10 -7.47 12.54
C PHE A 303 12.64 -7.91 13.88
N GLU A 304 11.83 -8.63 14.67
CA GLU A 304 12.25 -9.31 15.87
C GLU A 304 12.31 -10.83 15.65
N ALA A 305 13.28 -11.51 16.28
CA ALA A 305 13.43 -12.96 16.18
C ALA A 305 12.50 -13.68 17.16
N TYR A 306 11.69 -14.58 16.66
CA TYR A 306 10.83 -15.50 17.42
C TYR A 306 11.29 -16.93 17.19
N THR A 307 11.33 -17.75 18.27
CA THR A 307 11.71 -19.15 18.17
C THR A 307 10.45 -20.02 18.10
N LEU A 308 10.35 -20.84 17.07
CA LEU A 308 9.26 -21.80 16.93
C LEU A 308 9.33 -22.83 18.06
N VAL A 309 8.26 -22.99 18.83
CA VAL A 309 8.14 -23.95 19.94
C VAL A 309 7.42 -25.21 19.48
N SER A 310 6.32 -25.06 18.73
CA SER A 310 5.60 -26.19 18.16
C SER A 310 5.11 -25.90 16.74
N ASN A 311 4.98 -26.98 15.96
CA ASN A 311 4.37 -27.01 14.65
C ASN A 311 3.35 -28.16 14.64
N GLU A 312 2.11 -27.84 14.96
CA GLU A 312 1.03 -28.82 15.13
C GLU A 312 0.22 -28.93 13.83
N LYS A 313 0.27 -30.11 13.23
CA LYS A 313 -0.43 -30.39 11.99
C LYS A 313 -1.93 -30.56 12.24
N VAL A 314 -2.76 -29.70 11.63
CA VAL A 314 -4.22 -29.80 11.64
C VAL A 314 -4.70 -30.82 10.60
N CYS A 315 -4.27 -30.64 9.35
CA CYS A 315 -4.50 -31.56 8.24
C CYS A 315 -3.31 -31.55 7.27
N GLU A 316 -3.45 -32.08 6.06
CA GLU A 316 -2.32 -32.25 5.13
C GLU A 316 -1.61 -30.91 4.82
N ASP A 317 -2.39 -29.83 4.64
CA ASP A 317 -1.93 -28.52 4.17
C ASP A 317 -2.08 -27.38 5.21
N ILE A 318 -2.48 -27.68 6.47
CA ILE A 318 -2.68 -26.69 7.53
C ILE A 318 -1.93 -27.09 8.79
N SER A 319 -1.19 -26.16 9.39
CA SER A 319 -0.60 -26.31 10.72
C SER A 319 -0.82 -25.04 11.58
N ILE A 320 -0.78 -25.26 12.90
CA ILE A 320 -0.68 -24.19 13.90
C ILE A 320 0.78 -24.14 14.39
N LEU A 321 1.39 -22.98 14.22
CA LEU A 321 2.75 -22.70 14.68
C LEU A 321 2.69 -21.85 15.95
N THR A 322 3.36 -22.29 17.02
CA THR A 322 3.43 -21.56 18.29
C THR A 322 4.86 -21.11 18.56
N PHE A 323 5.03 -19.89 19.01
CA PHE A 323 6.33 -19.25 19.25
C PHE A 323 6.58 -19.02 20.75
N ASP A 324 7.85 -18.76 21.09
CA ASP A 324 8.39 -18.72 22.47
C ASP A 324 7.95 -17.53 23.32
N ARG A 325 7.28 -16.53 22.74
CA ARG A 325 6.85 -15.32 23.43
C ARG A 325 5.63 -14.69 22.78
N LYS A 326 5.05 -13.68 23.41
CA LYS A 326 3.98 -12.86 22.85
C LYS A 326 4.50 -11.87 21.79
N VAL A 327 3.62 -11.45 20.89
CA VAL A 327 3.92 -10.44 19.86
C VAL A 327 3.33 -9.06 20.19
N GLY A 328 2.30 -8.97 21.02
CA GLY A 328 1.65 -7.72 21.41
C GLY A 328 0.57 -7.25 20.44
N VAL A 329 0.01 -8.17 19.63
CA VAL A 329 -1.04 -7.87 18.66
C VAL A 329 -2.41 -7.76 19.33
N GLN A 330 -3.18 -6.75 18.93
CA GLN A 330 -4.57 -6.56 19.36
C GLN A 330 -5.55 -7.12 18.33
N ALA A 331 -6.80 -7.34 18.75
CA ALA A 331 -7.85 -7.83 17.86
C ALA A 331 -8.01 -6.94 16.61
N GLY A 332 -7.93 -7.54 15.43
CA GLY A 332 -7.97 -6.85 14.14
C GLY A 332 -6.61 -6.49 13.56
N GLU A 333 -5.53 -6.49 14.33
CA GLU A 333 -4.17 -6.26 13.82
C GLU A 333 -3.56 -7.54 13.22
N PHE A 334 -2.49 -7.36 12.45
CA PHE A 334 -1.75 -8.46 11.82
C PHE A 334 -0.24 -8.21 11.85
N VAL A 335 0.53 -9.22 11.56
CA VAL A 335 2.00 -9.18 11.53
C VAL A 335 2.54 -9.68 10.20
N TYR A 336 3.80 -9.37 9.90
CA TYR A 336 4.55 -10.05 8.85
C TYR A 336 5.52 -11.04 9.45
N ALA A 337 5.51 -12.26 8.93
CA ALA A 337 6.55 -13.25 9.18
C ALA A 337 7.55 -13.23 8.01
N TRP A 338 8.84 -13.14 8.32
CA TRP A 338 9.95 -13.10 7.37
C TRP A 338 10.91 -14.27 7.60
N ILE A 339 11.30 -14.89 6.52
CA ILE A 339 12.40 -15.86 6.47
C ILE A 339 13.46 -15.30 5.53
N PRO A 340 14.68 -15.01 6.02
CA PRO A 340 15.75 -14.45 5.21
C PRO A 340 16.01 -15.23 3.91
N GLY A 341 16.13 -14.52 2.81
CA GLY A 341 16.34 -15.13 1.48
C GLY A 341 15.09 -15.72 0.84
N LEU A 342 14.04 -16.03 1.62
CA LEU A 342 12.79 -16.60 1.12
C LEU A 342 11.73 -15.52 0.84
N GLY A 343 11.53 -14.58 1.75
CA GLY A 343 10.54 -13.50 1.64
C GLY A 343 9.77 -13.26 2.94
N GLU A 344 8.73 -12.42 2.88
CA GLU A 344 7.80 -12.20 3.98
C GLU A 344 6.34 -12.35 3.53
N LYS A 345 5.45 -12.67 4.48
CA LYS A 345 4.00 -12.70 4.27
C LYS A 345 3.24 -12.19 5.49
N PRO A 346 2.06 -11.54 5.28
CA PRO A 346 1.20 -11.12 6.36
C PRO A 346 0.42 -12.29 6.96
N PHE A 347 0.21 -12.25 8.27
CA PHE A 347 -0.58 -13.23 9.01
C PHE A 347 -1.39 -12.53 10.12
N SER A 348 -2.64 -12.92 10.27
CA SER A 348 -3.37 -12.67 11.51
C SER A 348 -2.88 -13.63 12.59
N ALA A 349 -2.62 -13.13 13.79
CA ALA A 349 -2.28 -13.98 14.91
C ALA A 349 -3.52 -14.75 15.40
N LEU A 350 -3.42 -16.06 15.58
CA LEU A 350 -4.46 -16.86 16.21
C LEU A 350 -4.52 -16.58 17.71
N THR A 351 -3.35 -16.53 18.34
CA THR A 351 -3.15 -16.18 19.75
C THR A 351 -2.00 -15.18 19.88
N ASP A 352 -2.05 -14.33 20.91
CA ASP A 352 -0.99 -13.35 21.20
C ASP A 352 0.05 -13.87 22.20
N ASP A 353 -0.40 -14.58 23.25
CA ASP A 353 0.44 -15.12 24.32
C ASP A 353 0.06 -16.58 24.66
N PRO A 354 0.86 -17.57 24.27
CA PRO A 354 1.99 -17.47 23.35
C PRO A 354 1.54 -17.08 21.94
N PHE A 355 2.43 -16.43 21.18
CA PHE A 355 2.15 -16.06 19.78
C PHE A 355 1.93 -17.30 18.93
N GLY A 356 0.79 -17.34 18.24
CA GLY A 356 0.39 -18.45 17.39
C GLY A 356 -0.06 -17.99 16.01
N LEU A 357 0.35 -18.75 14.98
CA LEU A 357 -0.06 -18.54 13.58
C LEU A 357 -0.74 -19.78 13.03
N VAL A 358 -1.81 -19.60 12.26
CA VAL A 358 -2.34 -20.64 11.38
C VAL A 358 -1.74 -20.45 9.99
N VAL A 359 -1.11 -21.49 9.47
CA VAL A 359 -0.46 -21.47 8.17
C VAL A 359 -1.08 -22.52 7.28
N ILE A 360 -1.52 -22.09 6.07
CA ILE A 360 -2.00 -22.98 5.00
C ILE A 360 -1.00 -22.96 3.85
N ASP A 361 -0.76 -24.12 3.25
CA ASP A 361 0.13 -24.26 2.08
C ASP A 361 -0.52 -23.68 0.82
N VAL A 362 -0.14 -22.45 0.49
CA VAL A 362 -0.62 -21.73 -0.71
C VAL A 362 0.51 -21.24 -1.62
N GLY A 363 1.76 -21.60 -1.30
CA GLY A 363 2.90 -21.18 -2.11
C GLY A 363 4.25 -21.31 -1.41
N ILE A 364 5.31 -20.92 -2.12
CA ILE A 364 6.70 -21.18 -1.73
C ILE A 364 6.99 -20.78 -0.26
N PHE A 365 6.54 -19.58 0.17
CA PHE A 365 6.80 -19.11 1.53
C PHE A 365 6.11 -19.98 2.58
N THR A 366 4.82 -20.23 2.42
CA THR A 366 4.03 -21.04 3.38
C THR A 366 4.46 -22.49 3.37
N SER A 367 4.79 -23.07 2.20
CA SER A 367 5.35 -24.43 2.10
C SER A 367 6.65 -24.59 2.89
N GLU A 368 7.54 -23.59 2.85
CA GLU A 368 8.79 -23.63 3.63
C GLU A 368 8.54 -23.35 5.13
N LEU A 369 7.62 -22.45 5.46
CA LEU A 369 7.25 -22.16 6.85
C LEU A 369 6.65 -23.41 7.54
N LEU A 370 5.83 -24.18 6.83
CA LEU A 370 5.24 -25.44 7.33
C LEU A 370 6.27 -26.55 7.59
N LYS A 371 7.45 -26.48 6.96
CA LYS A 371 8.55 -27.43 7.18
C LYS A 371 9.45 -27.06 8.36
N CYS A 372 9.27 -25.87 8.94
CA CYS A 372 10.08 -25.43 10.06
C CYS A 372 9.87 -26.34 11.28
N GLU A 373 10.97 -26.75 11.90
CA GLU A 373 10.99 -27.56 13.12
C GLU A 373 11.10 -26.68 14.37
N PRO A 374 10.65 -27.14 15.55
CA PRO A 374 10.90 -26.45 16.81
C PRO A 374 12.37 -26.07 16.98
N GLY A 375 12.63 -24.84 17.43
CA GLY A 375 13.95 -24.22 17.50
C GLY A 375 14.32 -23.35 16.29
N THR A 376 13.56 -23.42 15.19
CA THR A 376 13.75 -22.53 14.03
C THR A 376 13.41 -21.09 14.41
N LYS A 377 14.23 -20.12 13.95
CA LYS A 377 13.93 -18.69 14.08
C LYS A 377 13.14 -18.18 12.89
N VAL A 378 12.01 -17.57 13.19
CA VAL A 378 11.20 -16.80 12.24
C VAL A 378 11.23 -15.34 12.70
N TYR A 379 11.38 -14.43 11.79
CA TYR A 379 11.45 -13.01 12.12
C TYR A 379 10.10 -12.35 11.87
N VAL A 380 9.65 -11.54 12.82
CA VAL A 380 8.30 -10.94 12.79
C VAL A 380 8.42 -9.43 12.95
N ARG A 381 7.67 -8.68 12.15
CA ARG A 381 7.48 -7.24 12.29
C ARG A 381 6.01 -6.89 12.40
N GLY A 382 5.73 -5.82 13.08
CA GLY A 382 4.39 -5.34 13.40
C GLY A 382 4.20 -5.15 14.90
N PRO A 383 2.97 -4.96 15.38
CA PRO A 383 1.70 -5.13 14.66
C PRO A 383 1.44 -4.06 13.60
N HIS A 384 0.60 -4.38 12.64
CA HIS A 384 0.13 -3.49 11.58
C HIS A 384 -1.40 -3.51 11.50
N GLY A 385 -1.99 -2.50 10.87
CA GLY A 385 -3.44 -2.37 10.79
C GLY A 385 -4.02 -1.57 11.95
N VAL A 386 -5.34 -1.56 12.04
CA VAL A 386 -6.10 -0.83 13.04
C VAL A 386 -6.82 -1.83 13.93
N LYS A 387 -6.70 -1.65 15.24
CA LYS A 387 -7.45 -2.47 16.21
C LYS A 387 -8.95 -2.30 16.01
N VAL A 388 -9.67 -3.39 16.13
CA VAL A 388 -11.13 -3.41 16.14
C VAL A 388 -11.66 -2.84 17.46
N SER A 389 -12.67 -2.00 17.39
CA SER A 389 -13.32 -1.39 18.56
C SER A 389 -14.85 -1.34 18.34
N PRO A 390 -15.57 -2.46 18.50
CA PRO A 390 -17.03 -2.47 18.40
C PRO A 390 -17.64 -1.60 19.50
N PRO A 391 -18.87 -1.07 19.29
CA PRO A 391 -19.62 -0.38 20.35
C PRO A 391 -19.77 -1.24 21.61
N GLU A 392 -19.70 -0.65 22.79
CA GLU A 392 -19.69 -1.36 24.09
C GLU A 392 -20.91 -2.28 24.30
N ALA A 393 -22.08 -1.91 23.77
CA ALA A 393 -23.30 -2.71 23.86
C ALA A 393 -23.49 -3.70 22.69
N ALA A 394 -22.58 -3.71 21.71
CA ALA A 394 -22.75 -4.53 20.52
C ALA A 394 -22.58 -6.02 20.83
N LYS A 395 -23.38 -6.85 20.16
CA LYS A 395 -23.17 -8.28 20.08
C LYS A 395 -22.31 -8.60 18.85
N VAL A 396 -21.11 -9.11 19.07
CA VAL A 396 -20.17 -9.47 18.00
C VAL A 396 -20.62 -10.76 17.31
N VAL A 397 -20.72 -10.73 15.98
CA VAL A 397 -20.95 -11.91 15.14
C VAL A 397 -19.74 -12.12 14.24
N ALA A 398 -18.92 -13.09 14.60
CA ALA A 398 -17.71 -13.45 13.88
C ALA A 398 -18.01 -14.55 12.84
N VAL A 399 -17.75 -14.28 11.56
CA VAL A 399 -17.97 -15.26 10.49
C VAL A 399 -16.62 -15.62 9.87
N ALA A 400 -16.24 -16.88 10.02
CA ALA A 400 -14.92 -17.39 9.67
C ALA A 400 -14.97 -18.51 8.65
N GLY A 401 -14.00 -18.51 7.73
CA GLY A 401 -13.73 -19.62 6.82
C GLY A 401 -12.23 -19.90 6.72
N GLY A 402 -11.84 -21.16 6.90
CA GLY A 402 -10.42 -21.56 6.82
C GLY A 402 -9.55 -20.73 7.78
N THR A 403 -8.42 -20.20 7.30
CA THR A 403 -7.48 -19.38 8.12
C THR A 403 -8.05 -18.06 8.60
N GLY A 404 -9.20 -17.62 8.08
CA GLY A 404 -9.90 -16.42 8.55
C GLY A 404 -10.34 -16.48 10.01
N LEU A 405 -10.43 -17.69 10.60
CA LEU A 405 -10.70 -17.85 12.02
C LEU A 405 -9.66 -17.10 12.87
N ALA A 406 -8.37 -17.13 12.50
CA ALA A 406 -7.32 -16.45 13.26
C ALA A 406 -7.60 -14.96 13.43
N ALA A 407 -8.14 -14.28 12.40
CA ALA A 407 -8.44 -12.86 12.46
C ALA A 407 -9.64 -12.53 13.38
N VAL A 408 -10.68 -13.38 13.38
CA VAL A 408 -11.92 -13.08 14.12
C VAL A 408 -11.99 -13.71 15.51
N TYR A 409 -11.18 -14.74 15.79
CA TYR A 409 -11.14 -15.40 17.10
C TYR A 409 -10.77 -14.42 18.22
N GLN A 410 -9.74 -13.62 18.02
CA GLN A 410 -9.33 -12.62 19.01
C GLN A 410 -10.43 -11.57 19.23
N ILE A 411 -11.13 -11.16 18.17
CA ILE A 411 -12.26 -10.22 18.29
C ILE A 411 -13.35 -10.83 19.18
N ALA A 412 -13.76 -12.07 18.91
CA ALA A 412 -14.79 -12.76 19.71
C ALA A 412 -14.35 -12.95 21.17
N ARG A 413 -13.09 -13.27 21.41
CA ARG A 413 -12.52 -13.44 22.76
C ARG A 413 -12.47 -12.13 23.54
N ASP A 414 -11.97 -11.05 22.93
CA ASP A 414 -11.65 -9.82 23.64
C ASP A 414 -12.91 -8.98 23.96
N PHE A 415 -13.95 -9.09 23.14
CA PHE A 415 -15.19 -8.35 23.36
C PHE A 415 -16.29 -9.14 24.06
N GLY A 416 -16.16 -10.48 24.18
CA GLY A 416 -17.21 -11.31 24.78
C GLY A 416 -18.57 -11.18 24.07
N ASN A 417 -19.66 -11.67 24.66
CA ASN A 417 -21.01 -11.60 24.07
C ASN A 417 -21.01 -11.86 22.55
N ALA A 418 -20.31 -12.91 22.13
CA ALA A 418 -20.05 -13.18 20.73
C ALA A 418 -20.78 -14.43 20.24
N GLU A 419 -21.11 -14.44 18.94
CA GLU A 419 -21.48 -15.61 18.16
C GLU A 419 -20.34 -15.87 17.15
N ILE A 420 -19.91 -17.13 17.02
CA ILE A 420 -18.91 -17.53 16.01
C ILE A 420 -19.58 -18.46 15.01
N PHE A 421 -19.53 -18.10 13.73
CA PHE A 421 -19.92 -18.95 12.61
C PHE A 421 -18.66 -19.46 11.93
N LEU A 422 -18.36 -20.75 12.06
CA LEU A 422 -17.16 -21.38 11.54
C LEU A 422 -17.51 -22.31 10.37
N GLY A 423 -17.00 -21.97 9.18
CA GLY A 423 -17.18 -22.74 7.96
C GLY A 423 -15.90 -23.46 7.52
N ALA A 424 -16.04 -24.72 7.12
CA ALA A 424 -14.97 -25.50 6.50
C ALA A 424 -15.52 -26.40 5.39
N ARG A 425 -14.65 -26.90 4.49
CA ARG A 425 -15.06 -27.89 3.48
C ARG A 425 -15.41 -29.22 4.11
N THR A 426 -14.61 -29.64 5.08
CA THR A 426 -14.67 -30.94 5.74
C THR A 426 -14.28 -30.80 7.22
N SER A 427 -14.68 -31.74 8.08
CA SER A 427 -14.44 -31.68 9.52
C SER A 427 -12.95 -31.74 9.91
N ASP A 428 -12.10 -32.38 9.12
CA ASP A 428 -10.65 -32.46 9.35
C ASP A 428 -9.94 -31.09 9.13
N ARG A 429 -10.61 -30.12 8.50
CA ARG A 429 -10.12 -28.76 8.32
C ARG A 429 -10.59 -27.78 9.40
N LEU A 430 -11.40 -28.26 10.34
CA LEU A 430 -11.83 -27.50 11.51
C LEU A 430 -10.72 -27.54 12.58
N TYR A 431 -10.31 -26.41 13.05
CA TYR A 431 -9.35 -26.25 14.15
C TYR A 431 -9.87 -25.23 15.15
N PHE A 432 -9.37 -25.26 16.37
CA PHE A 432 -9.71 -24.33 17.44
C PHE A 432 -11.21 -24.27 17.78
N LYS A 433 -11.96 -25.31 17.46
CA LYS A 433 -13.42 -25.34 17.67
C LYS A 433 -13.80 -25.40 19.15
N ASP A 434 -13.03 -26.13 19.95
CA ASP A 434 -13.27 -26.26 21.39
C ASP A 434 -12.93 -24.94 22.10
N GLU A 435 -11.87 -24.24 21.68
CA GLU A 435 -11.50 -22.92 22.14
C GLU A 435 -12.54 -21.88 21.75
N CYS A 436 -13.09 -21.95 20.53
CA CYS A 436 -14.20 -21.11 20.11
C CYS A 436 -15.44 -21.34 21.00
N ALA A 437 -15.81 -22.58 21.23
CA ALA A 437 -16.96 -22.95 22.07
C ALA A 437 -16.77 -22.55 23.54
N ALA A 438 -15.54 -22.42 24.02
CA ALA A 438 -15.23 -21.97 25.37
C ALA A 438 -15.43 -20.46 25.57
N ILE A 439 -15.37 -19.64 24.49
CA ILE A 439 -15.48 -18.18 24.58
C ILE A 439 -16.78 -17.61 24.01
N ALA A 440 -17.45 -18.34 23.12
CA ALA A 440 -18.63 -17.86 22.40
C ALA A 440 -19.58 -19.00 22.03
N ASN A 441 -20.82 -18.65 21.71
CA ASN A 441 -21.73 -19.60 21.09
C ASN A 441 -21.26 -19.87 19.65
N THR A 442 -20.85 -21.13 19.38
CA THR A 442 -20.17 -21.50 18.13
C THR A 442 -21.08 -22.34 17.25
N HIS A 443 -21.29 -21.87 16.02
CA HIS A 443 -22.07 -22.49 14.97
C HIS A 443 -21.13 -23.05 13.91
N ILE A 444 -21.14 -24.36 13.70
CA ILE A 444 -20.25 -25.05 12.76
C ILE A 444 -21.03 -25.46 11.51
N ALA A 445 -20.44 -25.24 10.34
CA ALA A 445 -20.92 -25.73 9.06
C ALA A 445 -19.79 -26.40 8.27
N THR A 446 -20.06 -27.56 7.68
CA THR A 446 -19.14 -28.20 6.73
C THR A 446 -19.86 -28.43 5.41
N ASP A 447 -19.17 -28.13 4.29
CA ASP A 447 -19.76 -28.22 2.95
C ASP A 447 -20.24 -29.64 2.64
N ASP A 448 -19.50 -30.66 3.13
CA ASP A 448 -19.81 -32.08 2.95
C ASP A 448 -20.76 -32.67 4.05
N GLY A 449 -21.09 -31.90 5.06
CA GLY A 449 -21.94 -32.33 6.18
C GLY A 449 -21.24 -33.25 7.18
N SER A 450 -19.92 -33.34 7.16
CA SER A 450 -19.15 -34.20 8.06
C SER A 450 -19.17 -33.75 9.53
N GLU A 451 -19.46 -32.49 9.80
CA GLU A 451 -19.68 -31.92 11.15
C GLU A 451 -20.59 -30.69 11.12
N GLY A 452 -21.50 -30.57 12.10
CA GLY A 452 -22.38 -29.43 12.24
C GLY A 452 -23.47 -29.36 11.17
N PHE A 453 -23.74 -28.13 10.68
CA PHE A 453 -24.69 -27.89 9.59
C PHE A 453 -24.12 -28.39 8.26
N SER A 454 -24.92 -29.15 7.50
CA SER A 454 -24.53 -29.63 6.18
C SER A 454 -24.76 -28.57 5.12
N GLY A 455 -23.69 -27.92 4.67
CA GLY A 455 -23.71 -26.85 3.69
C GLY A 455 -22.81 -25.69 4.07
N VAL A 456 -22.88 -24.60 3.29
CA VAL A 456 -22.02 -23.43 3.49
C VAL A 456 -22.45 -22.59 4.70
N VAL A 457 -21.48 -22.02 5.40
CA VAL A 457 -21.70 -21.25 6.64
C VAL A 457 -22.63 -20.04 6.47
N THR A 458 -22.71 -19.47 5.27
CA THR A 458 -23.59 -18.33 4.97
C THR A 458 -25.07 -18.71 4.96
N VAL A 459 -25.42 -19.96 4.64
CA VAL A 459 -26.81 -20.46 4.78
C VAL A 459 -27.17 -20.62 6.25
N LEU A 460 -26.27 -21.19 7.06
CA LEU A 460 -26.45 -21.31 8.50
C LEU A 460 -26.63 -19.92 9.16
N LEU A 461 -25.83 -18.92 8.72
CA LEU A 461 -25.94 -17.53 9.17
C LEU A 461 -27.31 -16.91 8.81
N ASP A 462 -27.77 -17.11 7.57
CA ASP A 462 -29.06 -16.62 7.09
C ASP A 462 -30.22 -17.23 7.90
N ASP A 463 -30.19 -18.54 8.17
CA ASP A 463 -31.19 -19.21 8.99
C ASP A 463 -31.21 -18.71 10.45
N TRP A 464 -30.05 -18.36 10.99
CA TRP A 464 -29.93 -17.77 12.32
C TRP A 464 -30.48 -16.32 12.36
N LEU A 465 -30.24 -15.53 11.31
CA LEU A 465 -30.69 -14.14 11.21
C LEU A 465 -32.20 -14.04 10.99
N LYS A 466 -32.80 -14.94 10.23
CA LYS A 466 -34.28 -14.96 9.94
C LYS A 466 -35.16 -14.94 11.16
N VAL A 467 -34.69 -15.46 12.28
CA VAL A 467 -35.47 -15.59 13.52
C VAL A 467 -35.23 -14.45 14.52
N LYS A 468 -34.40 -13.46 14.17
CA LYS A 468 -34.05 -12.33 15.02
C LYS A 468 -35.11 -11.23 14.92
N SER A 469 -35.42 -10.60 16.04
CA SER A 469 -36.22 -9.38 16.07
C SER A 469 -35.44 -8.16 15.58
N GLU A 470 -36.13 -7.10 15.17
CA GLU A 470 -35.47 -5.84 14.76
C GLU A 470 -34.57 -5.26 15.85
N ASP A 471 -34.94 -5.38 17.13
CA ASP A 471 -34.14 -4.88 18.25
C ASP A 471 -32.85 -5.69 18.42
N GLU A 472 -32.91 -7.03 18.30
CA GLU A 472 -31.73 -7.87 18.31
C GLU A 472 -30.79 -7.56 17.12
N LEU A 473 -31.35 -7.32 15.92
CA LEU A 473 -30.58 -7.00 14.72
C LEU A 473 -29.80 -5.66 14.84
N ARG A 474 -30.37 -4.67 15.54
CA ARG A 474 -29.72 -3.37 15.78
C ARG A 474 -28.48 -3.47 16.66
N GLU A 475 -28.40 -4.49 17.52
CA GLU A 475 -27.27 -4.71 18.43
C GLU A 475 -26.12 -5.49 17.78
N LEU A 476 -26.34 -6.11 16.59
CA LEU A 476 -25.33 -6.94 15.95
C LEU A 476 -24.24 -6.10 15.26
N VAL A 477 -23.00 -6.56 15.37
CA VAL A 477 -21.87 -6.07 14.56
C VAL A 477 -21.12 -7.27 14.02
N PHE A 478 -20.94 -7.32 12.70
CA PHE A 478 -20.37 -8.45 12.00
C PHE A 478 -18.90 -8.23 11.67
N TYR A 479 -18.10 -9.28 11.88
CA TYR A 479 -16.71 -9.35 11.46
C TYR A 479 -16.51 -10.60 10.61
N ASN A 480 -16.28 -10.39 9.31
CA ASN A 480 -16.14 -11.48 8.34
C ASN A 480 -14.67 -11.63 7.92
N CYS A 481 -14.13 -12.85 7.95
CA CYS A 481 -12.81 -13.16 7.43
C CYS A 481 -12.73 -14.59 6.88
N GLY A 482 -12.14 -14.74 5.69
CA GLY A 482 -12.00 -16.02 5.02
C GLY A 482 -11.85 -15.89 3.51
N PRO A 483 -12.08 -16.93 2.74
CA PRO A 483 -12.04 -16.88 1.28
C PRO A 483 -12.98 -15.80 0.73
N ALA A 484 -12.51 -14.98 -0.21
CA ALA A 484 -13.27 -13.85 -0.75
C ALA A 484 -14.71 -14.21 -1.19
N PRO A 485 -14.98 -15.35 -1.88
CA PRO A 485 -16.36 -15.73 -2.21
C PRO A 485 -17.26 -15.92 -0.99
N MET A 486 -16.72 -16.47 0.12
CA MET A 486 -17.49 -16.65 1.36
C MET A 486 -17.78 -15.29 2.01
N VAL A 487 -16.78 -14.40 2.08
CA VAL A 487 -16.95 -13.06 2.67
C VAL A 487 -17.97 -12.26 1.89
N HIS A 488 -17.92 -12.25 0.56
CA HIS A 488 -18.92 -11.57 -0.27
C HIS A 488 -20.32 -12.15 -0.06
N ALA A 489 -20.47 -13.47 0.00
CA ALA A 489 -21.77 -14.09 0.28
C ALA A 489 -22.28 -13.77 1.69
N ALA A 490 -21.40 -13.68 2.70
CA ALA A 490 -21.76 -13.27 4.04
C ALA A 490 -22.27 -11.82 4.09
N ILE A 491 -21.57 -10.89 3.41
CA ILE A 491 -21.99 -9.49 3.29
C ILE A 491 -23.37 -9.39 2.65
N GLU A 492 -23.62 -10.10 1.55
CA GLU A 492 -24.92 -10.09 0.86
C GLU A 492 -26.05 -10.61 1.77
N VAL A 493 -25.81 -11.70 2.49
CA VAL A 493 -26.78 -12.20 3.48
C VAL A 493 -27.05 -11.15 4.57
N GLN A 494 -26.01 -10.59 5.16
CA GLN A 494 -26.12 -9.62 6.26
C GLN A 494 -26.86 -8.36 5.84
N ARG A 495 -26.67 -7.86 4.64
CA ARG A 495 -27.36 -6.69 4.06
C ARG A 495 -28.88 -6.82 3.97
N HIS A 496 -29.43 -8.04 3.98
CA HIS A 496 -30.86 -8.25 4.04
C HIS A 496 -31.45 -7.89 5.42
N TYR A 497 -30.61 -7.80 6.46
CA TYR A 497 -31.04 -7.66 7.85
C TYR A 497 -30.53 -6.40 8.55
N VAL A 498 -29.33 -5.92 8.18
CA VAL A 498 -28.63 -4.81 8.86
C VAL A 498 -28.01 -3.82 7.87
N GLY A 499 -27.62 -2.65 8.35
CA GLY A 499 -26.93 -1.63 7.56
C GLY A 499 -25.44 -1.95 7.35
N ASP A 500 -24.84 -1.37 6.30
CA ASP A 500 -23.41 -1.52 5.96
C ASP A 500 -22.47 -1.04 7.06
N ASP A 501 -22.93 -0.15 7.94
CA ASP A 501 -22.20 0.36 9.10
C ASP A 501 -22.05 -0.67 10.25
N GLN A 502 -22.80 -1.77 10.18
CA GLN A 502 -22.72 -2.90 11.12
C GLN A 502 -21.88 -4.06 10.54
N ILE A 503 -21.43 -3.98 9.28
CA ILE A 503 -20.75 -5.08 8.57
C ILE A 503 -19.30 -4.69 8.30
N PHE A 504 -18.36 -5.40 8.91
CA PHE A 504 -16.91 -5.22 8.75
C PHE A 504 -16.28 -6.49 8.19
N SER A 505 -15.42 -6.35 7.19
CA SER A 505 -14.85 -7.50 6.51
C SER A 505 -13.38 -7.31 6.21
N ALA A 506 -12.58 -8.35 6.49
CA ALA A 506 -11.22 -8.48 6.03
C ALA A 506 -11.20 -9.37 4.79
N ILE A 507 -11.03 -8.75 3.62
CA ILE A 507 -10.88 -9.44 2.34
C ILE A 507 -9.39 -9.55 2.04
N ASP A 508 -8.96 -10.68 1.49
CA ASP A 508 -7.54 -10.92 1.17
C ASP A 508 -7.10 -10.08 -0.06
N TYR A 509 -6.80 -8.81 0.18
CA TYR A 509 -6.11 -7.97 -0.78
C TYR A 509 -4.60 -8.17 -0.69
N LEU A 510 -3.92 -8.09 -1.84
CA LEU A 510 -2.47 -8.25 -1.93
C LEU A 510 -1.73 -7.21 -1.05
N THR A 511 -1.38 -7.58 0.17
CA THR A 511 -0.68 -6.70 1.11
C THR A 511 0.83 -6.89 0.98
N LYS A 512 1.58 -5.82 0.71
CA LYS A 512 3.03 -5.88 0.44
C LYS A 512 3.88 -5.11 1.45
N CYS A 513 3.64 -3.82 1.70
CA CYS A 513 4.50 -3.03 2.58
C CYS A 513 4.05 -3.01 4.04
N GLY A 514 2.75 -3.14 4.31
CA GLY A 514 2.18 -3.08 5.65
C GLY A 514 2.00 -1.67 6.24
N VAL A 515 2.48 -0.64 5.55
CA VAL A 515 2.61 0.73 6.08
C VAL A 515 2.00 1.81 5.18
N GLY A 516 1.01 1.44 4.37
CA GLY A 516 0.18 2.37 3.59
C GLY A 516 0.82 2.97 2.34
N ILE A 517 2.08 2.69 2.04
CA ILE A 517 2.84 3.44 1.03
C ILE A 517 2.72 2.86 -0.39
N CYS A 518 2.70 1.53 -0.55
CA CYS A 518 2.77 0.90 -1.87
C CYS A 518 1.41 0.83 -2.59
N GLY A 519 0.29 1.07 -1.91
CA GLY A 519 -1.06 1.06 -2.46
C GLY A 519 -1.57 -0.29 -2.96
N ALA A 520 -0.83 -1.39 -2.77
CA ALA A 520 -1.19 -2.70 -3.31
C ALA A 520 -2.45 -3.30 -2.67
N CYS A 521 -2.71 -2.98 -1.40
CA CYS A 521 -3.80 -3.55 -0.60
C CYS A 521 -5.07 -2.67 -0.59
N HIS A 522 -5.34 -1.93 -1.67
CA HIS A 522 -6.51 -1.05 -1.72
C HIS A 522 -7.82 -1.81 -1.91
N SER A 523 -8.85 -1.35 -1.25
CA SER A 523 -10.24 -1.71 -1.49
C SER A 523 -10.82 -0.98 -2.72
N PRO A 524 -12.00 -1.36 -3.21
CA PRO A 524 -12.65 -0.67 -4.34
C PRO A 524 -12.95 0.82 -4.10
N ASP A 525 -13.12 1.24 -2.84
CA ASP A 525 -13.33 2.64 -2.45
C ASP A 525 -12.03 3.43 -2.20
N GLY A 526 -10.87 2.80 -2.41
CA GLY A 526 -9.55 3.42 -2.31
C GLY A 526 -8.91 3.40 -0.91
N ARG A 527 -9.57 2.84 0.12
CA ARG A 527 -8.94 2.62 1.44
C ARG A 527 -7.88 1.53 1.36
N ARG A 528 -6.86 1.60 2.21
CA ARG A 528 -5.72 0.68 2.23
C ARG A 528 -5.78 -0.22 3.45
N MET A 529 -5.96 -1.51 3.25
CA MET A 529 -6.15 -2.51 4.31
C MET A 529 -5.12 -2.44 5.44
N CYS A 530 -3.86 -2.15 5.12
CA CYS A 530 -2.78 -2.16 6.09
C CYS A 530 -2.71 -0.93 7.03
N VAL A 531 -3.47 0.13 6.76
CA VAL A 531 -3.51 1.35 7.58
C VAL A 531 -4.93 1.86 7.85
N ASP A 532 -5.92 1.50 7.02
CA ASP A 532 -7.33 1.84 7.21
C ASP A 532 -8.14 0.68 7.81
N GLY A 533 -7.59 -0.58 7.77
CA GLY A 533 -8.23 -1.83 8.19
C GLY A 533 -7.32 -2.71 9.06
N PRO A 534 -7.42 -4.03 8.96
CA PRO A 534 -7.93 -4.85 7.85
C PRO A 534 -9.45 -5.01 7.77
N PHE A 535 -10.18 -4.81 8.85
CA PHE A 535 -11.64 -4.89 8.82
C PHE A 535 -12.22 -3.55 8.36
N LEU A 536 -12.63 -3.50 7.10
CA LEU A 536 -13.28 -2.32 6.52
C LEU A 536 -14.80 -2.50 6.52
N SER A 537 -15.55 -1.41 6.79
CA SER A 537 -17.01 -1.44 6.70
C SER A 537 -17.47 -1.71 5.25
N ALA A 538 -18.63 -2.35 5.09
CA ALA A 538 -19.17 -2.68 3.77
C ALA A 538 -19.79 -1.47 3.03
N SER A 539 -19.73 -0.28 3.62
CA SER A 539 -20.20 0.98 3.02
C SER A 539 -19.21 1.48 1.95
N PHE A 540 -19.26 0.94 0.72
CA PHE A 540 -18.53 1.44 -0.46
C PHE A 540 -19.36 1.43 -1.73
#